data_85b483b51ef1598ac5d2ffdc1e426d05
#
_entry.id   85b483b51ef1598ac5d2ffdc1e426d05
#
_cell.length_a   1.000
_cell.length_b   1.000
_cell.length_c   1.000
_cell.angle_alpha   90.00
_cell.angle_beta   90.00
_cell.angle_gamma   90.00
#
_symmetry.space_group_name_H-M   'P 1'
#
loop_
_entity.id
_entity.type
_entity.pdbx_description
1 polymer ?
#
loop_
_entity_poly.entity_id
_entity_poly.type
_entity_poly.pdbx_seq_one_letter_code
_entity_poly.pdbx_strand_id
1 'polypeptide(L)'
;MNDKKSYFIGLTVFLLIAIAFRSGGVVEHVPEIFLKCAGAAVIYMAMYLLVFSLSPWKMSLCWLGLPLLIFSASWLRWYWAAVLTPVWFFALYRTCCADSFHYRRGHSVEGFLWGAIVVLCWVYLSGAGGYGQQTADYVMHNGRLEDLVNYSWPVNYTQGIMLDSSQTPSKNSLLVSYSGYYLPAALFGKIFGLRFAMEFMHYWTLLGCWLAYRWLLEITQVKSSMLLAAVFVAFGGWDIAGSFLICIKACQDSGVDIANSISVILSNPDVSLTWIDSELGRILETSYFFGDFVSLTNSLFWAPHQTIAGWIIIGLLLAIWRDNNFKQIIFVYSLLALWAPMIILGLVIFPLVIIMQGRMLAMRQAASFENIAGGLMVVFVMGLYYLSATALTNPMGFVFFDEGYKGFIWLLAFNFFGWGVYSFSLYPCVKKMDSVWKGFFYTICATFFILSCIKYGSYNDLMIRNSAPLMFGLVIIFLKSIDFLISNNKKLHAAFLVFVMLPGVISSIVNVGSSLANYEERIPGESVVNYVGGWQFLGSTDSLYVRIFSAPL
;
A
#
# COMPACT_ATOMS: atom_id res chain seq x y z
N MET A 1 24.38 -29.38 7.98
CA MET A 1 23.96 -29.44 9.41
C MET A 1 24.34 -28.17 10.19
N ASN A 2 25.31 -27.39 9.73
CA ASN A 2 25.71 -26.11 10.38
C ASN A 2 24.75 -24.96 10.12
N ASP A 3 24.08 -24.96 8.97
CA ASP A 3 23.14 -23.88 8.60
C ASP A 3 21.96 -23.72 9.55
N LYS A 4 21.37 -24.83 10.02
CA LYS A 4 20.20 -24.76 10.91
C LYS A 4 20.48 -24.11 12.28
N LYS A 5 21.71 -24.22 12.79
CA LYS A 5 22.10 -23.57 14.07
C LYS A 5 22.24 -22.05 13.91
N SER A 6 22.82 -21.60 12.79
CA SER A 6 22.92 -20.15 12.49
C SER A 6 21.56 -19.48 12.36
N TYR A 7 20.59 -20.17 11.76
CA TYR A 7 19.22 -19.67 11.62
C TYR A 7 18.52 -19.50 12.97
N PHE A 8 18.72 -20.49 13.86
CA PHE A 8 18.13 -20.44 15.20
C PHE A 8 18.72 -19.30 16.04
N ILE A 9 20.03 -19.08 15.93
CA ILE A 9 20.73 -17.99 16.62
C ILE A 9 20.30 -16.63 16.05
N GLY A 10 20.28 -16.46 14.73
CA GLY A 10 19.84 -15.22 14.08
C GLY A 10 18.41 -14.87 14.43
N LEU A 11 17.51 -15.85 14.43
CA LEU A 11 16.11 -15.67 14.82
C LEU A 11 15.98 -15.33 16.30
N THR A 12 16.74 -15.97 17.20
CA THR A 12 16.74 -15.69 18.64
C THR A 12 17.24 -14.28 18.93
N VAL A 13 18.33 -13.84 18.27
CA VAL A 13 18.85 -12.47 18.37
C VAL A 13 17.83 -11.46 17.84
N PHE A 14 17.21 -11.76 16.71
CA PHE A 14 16.14 -10.96 16.12
C PHE A 14 14.95 -10.78 17.06
N LEU A 15 14.51 -11.85 17.69
CA LEU A 15 13.43 -11.86 18.66
C LEU A 15 13.80 -11.08 19.91
N LEU A 16 15.03 -11.22 20.41
CA LEU A 16 15.54 -10.44 21.55
C LEU A 16 15.60 -8.93 21.24
N ILE A 17 15.97 -8.56 20.01
CA ILE A 17 15.98 -7.16 19.56
C ILE A 17 14.54 -6.62 19.44
N ALA A 18 13.63 -7.36 18.80
CA ALA A 18 12.22 -6.98 18.68
C ALA A 18 11.56 -6.84 20.06
N ILE A 19 11.96 -7.66 21.01
CA ILE A 19 11.57 -7.66 22.41
C ILE A 19 12.13 -6.45 23.16
N ALA A 20 13.42 -6.17 23.01
CA ALA A 20 14.07 -5.03 23.67
C ALA A 20 13.48 -3.70 23.20
N PHE A 21 13.15 -3.58 21.90
CA PHE A 21 12.44 -2.39 21.37
C PHE A 21 11.01 -2.28 21.88
N ARG A 22 10.35 -3.40 22.22
CA ARG A 22 8.99 -3.40 22.74
C ARG A 22 8.90 -3.13 24.25
N SER A 23 9.98 -3.36 24.98
CA SER A 23 10.01 -3.24 26.45
C SER A 23 10.51 -1.89 26.95
N GLY A 24 10.18 -0.79 26.30
CA GLY A 24 10.57 0.58 26.68
C GLY A 24 10.25 1.03 28.11
N GLY A 25 9.77 0.10 28.96
CA GLY A 25 9.59 0.25 30.41
C GLY A 25 10.33 -0.84 31.17
N VAL A 26 11.29 -0.42 31.94
CA VAL A 26 12.26 -1.25 32.65
C VAL A 26 11.62 -2.00 33.84
N VAL A 27 11.85 -3.32 33.91
CA VAL A 27 12.16 -4.14 35.11
C VAL A 27 11.04 -4.59 36.05
N GLU A 28 9.84 -4.03 36.08
CA GLU A 28 8.89 -4.47 37.12
C GLU A 28 8.03 -5.71 36.79
N HIS A 29 8.00 -6.18 35.54
CA HIS A 29 7.17 -7.30 35.09
C HIS A 29 7.91 -8.35 34.24
N VAL A 30 9.05 -8.82 34.71
CA VAL A 30 9.88 -9.82 34.00
C VAL A 30 9.12 -11.07 33.54
N PRO A 31 8.15 -11.66 34.30
CA PRO A 31 7.41 -12.83 33.83
C PRO A 31 6.43 -12.51 32.69
N GLU A 32 5.78 -11.36 32.75
CA GLU A 32 4.83 -10.92 31.71
C GLU A 32 5.56 -10.54 30.42
N ILE A 33 6.68 -9.86 30.54
CA ILE A 33 7.59 -9.56 29.43
C ILE A 33 8.07 -10.86 28.78
N PHE A 34 8.52 -11.83 29.56
CA PHE A 34 8.99 -13.12 29.05
C PHE A 34 7.88 -13.87 28.27
N LEU A 35 6.65 -13.87 28.77
CA LEU A 35 5.53 -14.53 28.11
C LEU A 35 5.12 -13.83 26.79
N LYS A 36 5.09 -12.49 26.79
CA LYS A 36 4.87 -11.67 25.60
C LYS A 36 5.98 -11.91 24.57
N CYS A 37 7.20 -12.02 25.04
CA CYS A 37 8.39 -12.30 24.26
C CYS A 37 8.34 -13.67 23.59
N ALA A 38 8.02 -14.71 24.35
CA ALA A 38 7.89 -16.06 23.85
C ALA A 38 6.74 -16.19 22.85
N GLY A 39 5.60 -15.55 23.11
CA GLY A 39 4.47 -15.50 22.19
C GLY A 39 4.79 -14.80 20.87
N ALA A 40 5.44 -13.63 20.94
CA ALA A 40 5.92 -12.93 19.75
C ALA A 40 6.93 -13.80 18.96
N ALA A 41 7.84 -14.48 19.66
CA ALA A 41 8.80 -15.38 19.05
C ALA A 41 8.14 -16.50 18.23
N VAL A 42 7.14 -17.14 18.80
CA VAL A 42 6.39 -18.21 18.12
C VAL A 42 5.65 -17.69 16.89
N ILE A 43 5.00 -16.53 17.02
CA ILE A 43 4.27 -15.90 15.91
C ILE A 43 5.23 -15.53 14.78
N TYR A 44 6.34 -14.87 15.08
CA TYR A 44 7.33 -14.51 14.06
C TYR A 44 7.95 -15.74 13.39
N MET A 45 8.25 -16.80 14.16
CA MET A 45 8.72 -18.05 13.60
C MET A 45 7.68 -18.68 12.66
N ALA A 46 6.43 -18.76 13.08
CA ALA A 46 5.36 -19.31 12.27
C ALA A 46 5.15 -18.49 10.98
N MET A 47 5.11 -17.17 11.08
CA MET A 47 5.00 -16.28 9.92
C MET A 47 6.21 -16.41 8.98
N TYR A 48 7.42 -16.46 9.53
CA TYR A 48 8.64 -16.69 8.75
C TYR A 48 8.56 -18.01 7.98
N LEU A 49 8.23 -19.12 8.66
CA LEU A 49 8.10 -20.44 8.03
C LEU A 49 7.03 -20.43 6.94
N LEU A 50 5.88 -19.79 7.18
CA LEU A 50 4.82 -19.63 6.20
C LEU A 50 5.30 -18.86 4.97
N VAL A 51 5.89 -17.68 5.17
CA VAL A 51 6.34 -16.81 4.07
C VAL A 51 7.46 -17.44 3.27
N PHE A 52 8.39 -18.16 3.93
CA PHE A 52 9.52 -18.76 3.25
C PHE A 52 9.19 -20.10 2.58
N SER A 53 8.37 -20.94 3.20
CA SER A 53 8.07 -22.30 2.70
C SER A 53 7.00 -22.33 1.62
N LEU A 54 6.06 -21.37 1.65
CA LEU A 54 4.97 -21.30 0.68
C LEU A 54 5.30 -20.39 -0.49
N SER A 55 4.62 -20.64 -1.61
CA SER A 55 4.69 -19.80 -2.80
C SER A 55 4.17 -18.39 -2.50
N PRO A 56 4.90 -17.30 -2.87
CA PRO A 56 4.40 -15.93 -2.71
C PRO A 56 3.10 -15.69 -3.51
N TRP A 57 2.90 -16.40 -4.62
CA TRP A 57 1.63 -16.42 -5.33
C TRP A 57 0.47 -16.85 -4.43
N LYS A 58 0.55 -18.04 -3.84
CA LYS A 58 -0.50 -18.59 -2.98
C LYS A 58 -0.72 -17.74 -1.73
N MET A 59 0.36 -17.35 -1.08
CA MET A 59 0.29 -16.52 0.13
C MET A 59 -0.36 -15.16 -0.15
N SER A 60 0.01 -14.51 -1.26
CA SER A 60 -0.58 -13.23 -1.66
C SER A 60 -2.07 -13.34 -1.96
N LEU A 61 -2.48 -14.39 -2.65
CA LEU A 61 -3.89 -14.65 -2.94
C LEU A 61 -4.69 -14.92 -1.66
N CYS A 62 -4.15 -15.72 -0.74
CA CYS A 62 -4.79 -15.94 0.56
C CYS A 62 -4.88 -14.65 1.37
N TRP A 63 -3.81 -13.85 1.40
CA TRP A 63 -3.77 -12.58 2.14
C TRP A 63 -4.77 -11.56 1.57
N LEU A 64 -4.84 -11.41 0.25
CA LEU A 64 -5.80 -10.51 -0.41
C LEU A 64 -7.24 -11.06 -0.36
N GLY A 65 -7.42 -12.38 -0.48
CA GLY A 65 -8.73 -13.01 -0.62
C GLY A 65 -9.46 -13.30 0.68
N LEU A 66 -8.73 -13.51 1.80
CA LEU A 66 -9.33 -13.79 3.10
C LEU A 66 -10.37 -12.74 3.53
N PRO A 67 -10.10 -11.43 3.43
CA PRO A 67 -11.09 -10.42 3.77
C PRO A 67 -12.36 -10.48 2.93
N LEU A 68 -12.23 -10.81 1.64
CA LEU A 68 -13.40 -10.98 0.76
C LEU A 68 -14.29 -12.14 1.22
N LEU A 69 -13.70 -13.25 1.65
CA LEU A 69 -14.46 -14.38 2.19
C LEU A 69 -15.14 -14.03 3.52
N ILE A 70 -14.45 -13.31 4.41
CA ILE A 70 -15.04 -12.80 5.66
C ILE A 70 -16.20 -11.86 5.34
N PHE A 71 -16.00 -10.90 4.43
CA PHE A 71 -17.05 -9.96 4.02
C PHE A 71 -18.26 -10.72 3.45
N SER A 72 -18.06 -11.65 2.54
CA SER A 72 -19.16 -12.38 1.92
C SER A 72 -19.97 -13.21 2.92
N ALA A 73 -19.31 -13.78 3.91
CA ALA A 73 -19.96 -14.60 4.92
C ALA A 73 -20.72 -13.78 5.98
N SER A 74 -20.33 -12.51 6.20
CA SER A 74 -20.83 -11.72 7.33
C SER A 74 -21.60 -10.44 6.94
N TRP A 75 -21.38 -9.88 5.76
CA TRP A 75 -22.10 -8.68 5.26
C TRP A 75 -23.29 -8.99 4.39
N LEU A 76 -23.28 -10.17 3.71
CA LEU A 76 -24.34 -10.52 2.77
C LEU A 76 -25.49 -11.24 3.46
N ARG A 77 -26.70 -11.12 2.89
CA ARG A 77 -27.85 -11.94 3.29
C ARG A 77 -27.50 -13.41 3.20
N TRP A 78 -28.01 -14.21 4.12
CA TRP A 78 -27.66 -15.61 4.26
C TRP A 78 -27.69 -16.41 2.94
N TYR A 79 -28.67 -16.17 2.07
CA TYR A 79 -28.78 -16.87 0.78
C TYR A 79 -27.72 -16.42 -0.23
N TRP A 80 -27.32 -15.12 -0.24
CA TRP A 80 -26.19 -14.65 -1.04
C TRP A 80 -24.86 -15.13 -0.46
N ALA A 81 -24.72 -15.15 0.83
CA ALA A 81 -23.54 -15.69 1.51
C ALA A 81 -23.37 -17.18 1.19
N ALA A 82 -24.46 -17.96 1.23
CA ALA A 82 -24.45 -19.39 0.90
C ALA A 82 -24.05 -19.70 -0.56
N VAL A 83 -24.24 -18.76 -1.48
CA VAL A 83 -23.86 -18.92 -2.90
C VAL A 83 -22.50 -18.30 -3.18
N LEU A 84 -22.30 -17.03 -2.83
CA LEU A 84 -21.11 -16.27 -3.24
C LEU A 84 -19.86 -16.66 -2.46
N THR A 85 -19.97 -16.98 -1.17
CA THR A 85 -18.80 -17.40 -0.40
C THR A 85 -18.15 -18.69 -0.93
N PRO A 86 -18.90 -19.77 -1.21
CA PRO A 86 -18.33 -20.96 -1.87
C PRO A 86 -17.81 -20.68 -3.28
N VAL A 87 -18.49 -19.85 -4.08
CA VAL A 87 -18.02 -19.47 -5.43
C VAL A 87 -16.69 -18.76 -5.37
N TRP A 88 -16.55 -17.75 -4.50
CA TRP A 88 -15.32 -17.00 -4.35
C TRP A 88 -14.20 -17.81 -3.69
N PHE A 89 -14.54 -18.65 -2.71
CA PHE A 89 -13.59 -19.62 -2.17
C PHE A 89 -13.06 -20.58 -3.24
N PHE A 90 -13.94 -21.11 -4.08
CA PHE A 90 -13.54 -22.03 -5.15
C PHE A 90 -12.71 -21.32 -6.23
N ALA A 91 -13.07 -20.09 -6.60
CA ALA A 91 -12.27 -19.27 -7.50
C ALA A 91 -10.87 -18.99 -6.92
N LEU A 92 -10.79 -18.65 -5.63
CA LEU A 92 -9.53 -18.44 -4.91
C LEU A 92 -8.70 -19.73 -4.87
N TYR A 93 -9.30 -20.85 -4.52
CA TYR A 93 -8.65 -22.16 -4.49
C TYR A 93 -8.07 -22.54 -5.85
N ARG A 94 -8.87 -22.44 -6.92
CA ARG A 94 -8.41 -22.71 -8.28
C ARG A 94 -7.28 -21.78 -8.72
N THR A 95 -7.37 -20.51 -8.36
CA THR A 95 -6.33 -19.53 -8.65
C THR A 95 -5.03 -19.85 -7.88
N CYS A 96 -5.12 -20.27 -6.63
CA CYS A 96 -3.98 -20.77 -5.87
C CYS A 96 -3.34 -22.02 -6.48
N CYS A 97 -4.17 -22.94 -7.01
CA CYS A 97 -3.68 -24.15 -7.67
C CYS A 97 -3.08 -23.90 -9.07
N ALA A 98 -3.40 -22.77 -9.69
CA ALA A 98 -2.88 -22.38 -11.01
C ALA A 98 -1.47 -21.76 -10.94
N ASP A 99 -0.75 -21.98 -9.84
CA ASP A 99 0.61 -21.49 -9.64
C ASP A 99 1.56 -22.10 -10.66
N SER A 100 1.83 -21.36 -11.71
CA SER A 100 2.79 -21.70 -12.76
C SER A 100 4.11 -20.94 -12.61
N PHE A 101 4.17 -20.03 -11.62
CA PHE A 101 5.37 -19.25 -11.36
C PHE A 101 6.49 -20.12 -10.79
N HIS A 102 7.43 -20.46 -11.65
CA HIS A 102 8.57 -21.29 -11.28
C HIS A 102 9.57 -20.46 -10.49
N TYR A 103 9.52 -20.62 -9.15
CA TYR A 103 10.50 -20.00 -8.25
C TYR A 103 11.87 -20.58 -8.49
N ARG A 104 12.78 -19.78 -9.01
CA ARG A 104 14.20 -20.12 -8.88
C ARG A 104 14.57 -19.86 -7.42
N ARG A 105 14.71 -20.92 -6.64
CA ARG A 105 15.27 -20.87 -5.27
C ARG A 105 16.72 -20.36 -5.33
N GLY A 106 16.90 -19.07 -5.58
CA GLY A 106 18.21 -18.42 -5.73
C GLY A 106 18.67 -17.67 -4.48
N HIS A 107 17.74 -17.43 -3.55
CA HIS A 107 18.06 -16.69 -2.34
C HIS A 107 18.35 -17.63 -1.18
N SER A 108 19.45 -17.35 -0.44
CA SER A 108 19.74 -18.05 0.80
C SER A 108 18.69 -17.67 1.86
N VAL A 109 18.37 -18.62 2.73
CA VAL A 109 17.51 -18.36 3.90
C VAL A 109 18.08 -17.22 4.73
N GLU A 110 19.41 -17.18 4.90
CA GLU A 110 20.12 -16.11 5.60
C GLU A 110 19.86 -14.73 4.98
N GLY A 111 19.95 -14.61 3.65
CA GLY A 111 19.67 -13.36 2.96
C GLY A 111 18.23 -12.88 3.12
N PHE A 112 17.27 -13.81 3.10
CA PHE A 112 15.88 -13.48 3.40
C PHE A 112 15.73 -12.98 4.84
N LEU A 113 16.38 -13.63 5.81
CA LEU A 113 16.31 -13.24 7.23
C LEU A 113 16.80 -11.82 7.47
N TRP A 114 17.96 -11.45 6.93
CA TRP A 114 18.49 -10.09 7.11
C TRP A 114 17.54 -9.02 6.54
N GLY A 115 17.00 -9.24 5.35
CA GLY A 115 16.02 -8.35 4.79
C GLY A 115 14.69 -8.34 5.57
N ALA A 116 14.27 -9.48 6.09
CA ALA A 116 13.07 -9.58 6.93
C ALA A 116 13.22 -8.82 8.25
N ILE A 117 14.43 -8.72 8.81
CA ILE A 117 14.73 -7.88 9.98
C ILE A 117 14.52 -6.40 9.65
N VAL A 118 15.05 -5.94 8.51
CA VAL A 118 14.87 -4.54 8.09
C VAL A 118 13.39 -4.22 7.93
N VAL A 119 12.63 -5.11 7.26
CA VAL A 119 11.18 -4.93 7.08
C VAL A 119 10.43 -4.96 8.42
N LEU A 120 10.84 -5.81 9.37
CA LEU A 120 10.24 -5.83 10.70
C LEU A 120 10.42 -4.50 11.43
N CYS A 121 11.67 -3.99 11.49
CA CYS A 121 11.95 -2.71 12.15
C CYS A 121 11.15 -1.58 11.48
N TRP A 122 11.04 -1.61 10.17
CA TRP A 122 10.27 -0.64 9.41
C TRP A 122 8.77 -0.68 9.74
N VAL A 123 8.16 -1.85 9.75
CA VAL A 123 6.74 -2.02 10.10
C VAL A 123 6.46 -1.64 11.55
N TYR A 124 7.41 -1.93 12.45
CA TYR A 124 7.29 -1.54 13.86
C TYR A 124 7.20 -0.02 14.05
N LEU A 125 7.83 0.75 13.17
CA LEU A 125 7.80 2.21 13.19
C LEU A 125 6.64 2.81 12.39
N SER A 126 5.82 1.99 11.72
CA SER A 126 4.82 2.48 10.76
C SER A 126 3.51 3.00 11.39
N GLY A 127 3.33 2.88 12.69
CA GLY A 127 2.05 3.20 13.36
C GLY A 127 1.05 2.03 13.37
N ALA A 128 1.25 0.99 12.54
CA ALA A 128 0.34 -0.13 12.41
C ALA A 128 0.25 -0.95 13.71
N GLY A 129 -0.97 -1.19 14.18
CA GLY A 129 -1.21 -1.88 15.45
C GLY A 129 -0.96 -1.03 16.69
N GLY A 130 -0.80 0.29 16.53
CA GLY A 130 -0.57 1.23 17.64
C GLY A 130 0.90 1.47 17.97
N TYR A 131 1.83 0.89 17.20
CA TYR A 131 3.28 1.05 17.42
C TYR A 131 3.87 2.16 16.54
N GLY A 132 4.88 2.85 17.07
CA GLY A 132 5.50 3.97 16.37
C GLY A 132 4.63 5.24 16.38
N GLN A 133 5.07 6.25 15.66
CA GLN A 133 4.29 7.48 15.49
C GLN A 133 3.09 7.21 14.58
N GLN A 134 1.90 7.49 15.07
CA GLN A 134 0.69 7.45 14.27
C GLN A 134 0.45 8.83 13.62
N THR A 135 0.35 8.85 12.29
CA THR A 135 -0.03 10.05 11.53
C THR A 135 -1.50 10.42 11.81
N ALA A 136 -1.93 11.60 11.35
CA ALA A 136 -3.31 12.07 11.54
C ALA A 136 -4.37 11.09 11.00
N ASP A 137 -4.07 10.35 9.93
CA ASP A 137 -4.99 9.36 9.33
C ASP A 137 -5.26 8.15 10.25
N TYR A 138 -4.38 7.88 11.23
CA TYR A 138 -4.57 6.75 12.15
C TYR A 138 -5.78 6.90 13.07
N VAL A 139 -6.25 8.10 13.32
CA VAL A 139 -7.53 8.32 13.99
C VAL A 139 -8.64 7.56 13.26
N MET A 140 -8.67 7.68 11.91
CA MET A 140 -9.64 6.97 11.08
C MET A 140 -9.35 5.48 10.92
N HIS A 141 -8.06 5.08 10.93
CA HIS A 141 -7.69 3.66 10.87
C HIS A 141 -8.10 2.92 12.14
N ASN A 142 -7.75 3.47 13.30
CA ASN A 142 -8.07 2.90 14.59
C ASN A 142 -9.57 2.90 14.86
N GLY A 143 -10.26 4.01 14.57
CA GLY A 143 -11.72 4.11 14.74
C GLY A 143 -12.49 3.10 13.89
N ARG A 144 -12.08 2.85 12.63
CA ARG A 144 -12.69 1.79 11.80
C ARG A 144 -12.48 0.39 12.37
N LEU A 145 -11.27 0.10 12.89
CA LEU A 145 -11.02 -1.17 13.54
C LEU A 145 -11.88 -1.35 14.78
N GLU A 146 -12.00 -0.30 15.60
CA GLU A 146 -12.83 -0.28 16.79
C GLU A 146 -14.30 -0.52 16.46
N ASP A 147 -14.86 0.20 15.48
CA ASP A 147 -16.23 0.01 15.03
C ASP A 147 -16.47 -1.42 14.54
N LEU A 148 -15.56 -1.98 13.75
CA LEU A 148 -15.65 -3.35 13.28
C LEU A 148 -15.58 -4.38 14.41
N VAL A 149 -14.91 -4.09 15.53
CA VAL A 149 -14.86 -4.97 16.71
C VAL A 149 -16.14 -4.83 17.53
N ASN A 150 -16.61 -3.60 17.77
CA ASN A 150 -17.67 -3.33 18.75
C ASN A 150 -19.09 -3.48 18.18
N TYR A 151 -19.31 -3.15 16.90
CA TYR A 151 -20.65 -3.25 16.28
C TYR A 151 -20.88 -4.62 15.64
N SER A 152 -22.16 -5.02 15.51
CA SER A 152 -22.55 -6.16 14.68
C SER A 152 -22.25 -5.90 13.19
N TRP A 153 -22.08 -6.96 12.42
CA TRP A 153 -21.86 -6.86 10.98
C TRP A 153 -23.12 -7.21 10.17
N PRO A 154 -23.48 -6.39 9.16
CA PRO A 154 -22.86 -5.13 8.72
C PRO A 154 -22.97 -4.02 9.77
N VAL A 155 -21.94 -3.16 9.86
CA VAL A 155 -21.94 -2.08 10.84
C VAL A 155 -22.97 -1.02 10.43
N ASN A 156 -23.93 -0.78 11.33
CA ASN A 156 -24.99 0.22 11.16
C ASN A 156 -25.02 1.14 12.39
N TYR A 157 -24.94 2.44 12.12
CA TYR A 157 -24.99 3.47 13.15
C TYR A 157 -26.45 3.94 13.32
N THR A 158 -27.09 3.49 14.41
CA THR A 158 -28.52 3.76 14.70
C THR A 158 -28.75 5.05 15.48
N GLN A 159 -27.73 5.58 16.14
CA GLN A 159 -27.81 6.84 16.88
C GLN A 159 -27.38 8.00 16.00
N GLY A 160 -28.00 9.18 16.22
CA GLY A 160 -27.72 10.38 15.45
C GLY A 160 -26.24 10.73 15.46
N ILE A 161 -25.61 10.66 14.30
CA ILE A 161 -24.21 10.98 14.09
C ILE A 161 -24.13 12.52 14.07
N MET A 162 -23.28 13.10 14.92
CA MET A 162 -22.92 14.52 14.78
C MET A 162 -22.04 14.65 13.52
N LEU A 163 -22.68 14.83 12.38
CA LEU A 163 -22.02 15.33 11.19
C LEU A 163 -21.66 16.80 11.44
N ASP A 164 -20.54 17.24 10.87
CA ASP A 164 -20.08 18.63 10.87
C ASP A 164 -21.27 19.60 10.82
N SER A 165 -21.20 20.69 11.54
CA SER A 165 -22.25 21.65 11.92
C SER A 165 -23.23 22.12 10.81
N SER A 166 -23.03 21.67 9.58
CA SER A 166 -23.83 21.99 8.40
C SER A 166 -24.78 20.87 7.91
N GLN A 167 -24.72 19.65 8.47
CA GLN A 167 -25.53 18.52 8.00
C GLN A 167 -26.45 17.98 9.10
N THR A 168 -27.71 17.76 8.76
CA THR A 168 -28.70 17.12 9.67
C THR A 168 -28.27 15.69 9.99
N PRO A 169 -28.31 15.27 11.26
CA PRO A 169 -27.96 13.91 11.64
C PRO A 169 -28.82 12.88 10.90
N SER A 170 -28.22 12.02 10.12
CA SER A 170 -28.91 10.85 9.56
C SER A 170 -29.13 9.83 10.67
N LYS A 171 -30.38 9.40 10.86
CA LYS A 171 -30.74 8.49 11.96
C LYS A 171 -30.18 7.08 11.81
N ASN A 172 -29.91 6.63 10.58
CA ASN A 172 -29.35 5.31 10.28
C ASN A 172 -28.36 5.45 9.13
N SER A 173 -27.13 5.01 9.34
CA SER A 173 -26.08 5.05 8.32
C SER A 173 -25.25 3.76 8.35
N LEU A 174 -25.01 3.19 7.17
CA LEU A 174 -24.17 2.02 7.00
C LEU A 174 -22.69 2.44 6.96
N LEU A 175 -21.81 1.67 7.57
CA LEU A 175 -20.37 1.81 7.33
C LEU A 175 -20.04 1.31 5.93
N VAL A 176 -19.67 2.22 5.03
CA VAL A 176 -19.21 1.93 3.67
C VAL A 176 -17.74 2.31 3.56
N SER A 177 -16.88 1.35 3.76
CA SER A 177 -15.44 1.57 3.82
C SER A 177 -14.68 0.41 3.15
N TYR A 178 -13.46 0.69 2.71
CA TYR A 178 -12.51 -0.32 2.26
C TYR A 178 -11.95 -1.09 3.46
N SER A 179 -12.76 -2.04 3.94
CA SER A 179 -12.52 -2.74 5.22
C SER A 179 -11.58 -3.94 5.12
N GLY A 180 -11.09 -4.30 3.93
CA GLY A 180 -10.32 -5.52 3.71
C GLY A 180 -9.11 -5.69 4.63
N TYR A 181 -8.41 -4.61 4.91
CA TYR A 181 -7.26 -4.62 5.80
C TYR A 181 -7.64 -4.94 7.26
N TYR A 182 -8.80 -4.46 7.71
CA TYR A 182 -9.23 -4.52 9.11
C TYR A 182 -10.02 -5.78 9.45
N LEU A 183 -10.75 -6.37 8.49
CA LEU A 183 -11.68 -7.47 8.74
C LEU A 183 -11.06 -8.70 9.43
N PRO A 184 -9.86 -9.19 9.04
CA PRO A 184 -9.26 -10.31 9.75
C PRO A 184 -8.94 -9.98 11.21
N ALA A 185 -8.40 -8.79 11.48
CA ALA A 185 -8.10 -8.33 12.82
C ALA A 185 -9.37 -8.14 13.66
N ALA A 186 -10.40 -7.53 13.08
CA ALA A 186 -11.68 -7.31 13.74
C ALA A 186 -12.40 -8.61 14.07
N LEU A 187 -12.32 -9.63 13.18
CA LEU A 187 -12.88 -10.96 13.46
C LEU A 187 -12.30 -11.57 14.74
N PHE A 188 -10.98 -11.53 14.89
CA PHE A 188 -10.33 -11.97 16.13
C PHE A 188 -10.62 -11.03 17.30
N GLY A 189 -10.72 -9.72 17.04
CA GLY A 189 -11.06 -8.72 18.05
C GLY A 189 -12.44 -8.93 18.66
N LYS A 190 -13.41 -9.41 17.89
CA LYS A 190 -14.74 -9.79 18.42
C LYS A 190 -14.68 -10.92 19.47
N ILE A 191 -13.68 -11.76 19.40
CA ILE A 191 -13.49 -12.90 20.31
C ILE A 191 -12.59 -12.51 21.51
N PHE A 192 -11.48 -11.81 21.22
CA PHE A 192 -10.40 -11.58 22.19
C PHE A 192 -10.24 -10.09 22.60
N GLY A 193 -11.09 -9.23 22.08
CA GLY A 193 -11.09 -7.80 22.40
C GLY A 193 -10.20 -6.94 21.48
N LEU A 194 -10.38 -5.63 21.60
CA LEU A 194 -9.76 -4.63 20.71
C LEU A 194 -8.22 -4.63 20.78
N ARG A 195 -7.65 -4.82 21.96
CA ARG A 195 -6.19 -4.90 22.14
C ARG A 195 -5.58 -6.03 21.31
N PHE A 196 -6.23 -7.18 21.28
CA PHE A 196 -5.80 -8.31 20.45
C PHE A 196 -5.93 -7.99 18.96
N ALA A 197 -6.99 -7.29 18.55
CA ALA A 197 -7.16 -6.85 17.16
C ALA A 197 -6.03 -5.92 16.72
N MET A 198 -5.58 -5.01 17.57
CA MET A 198 -4.45 -4.12 17.31
C MET A 198 -3.14 -4.92 17.13
N GLU A 199 -2.86 -5.86 18.04
CA GLU A 199 -1.71 -6.75 17.91
C GLU A 199 -1.75 -7.56 16.60
N PHE A 200 -2.91 -8.14 16.29
CA PHE A 200 -3.11 -8.86 15.05
C PHE A 200 -2.87 -7.97 13.83
N MET A 201 -3.30 -6.71 13.87
CA MET A 201 -3.10 -5.74 12.80
C MET A 201 -1.61 -5.50 12.52
N HIS A 202 -0.78 -5.40 13.56
CA HIS A 202 0.67 -5.28 13.40
C HIS A 202 1.25 -6.49 12.63
N TYR A 203 0.92 -7.71 13.07
CA TYR A 203 1.41 -8.93 12.40
C TYR A 203 0.84 -9.10 10.99
N TRP A 204 -0.39 -8.68 10.77
CA TRP A 204 -1.04 -8.69 9.46
C TRP A 204 -0.34 -7.75 8.47
N THR A 205 0.06 -6.58 8.95
CA THR A 205 0.86 -5.60 8.20
C THR A 205 2.24 -6.15 7.89
N LEU A 206 2.90 -6.72 8.89
CA LEU A 206 4.23 -7.34 8.72
C LEU A 206 4.21 -8.47 7.70
N LEU A 207 3.20 -9.34 7.75
CA LEU A 207 3.03 -10.41 6.77
C LEU A 207 2.88 -9.84 5.36
N GLY A 208 2.05 -8.82 5.17
CA GLY A 208 1.86 -8.16 3.88
C GLY A 208 3.14 -7.52 3.35
N CYS A 209 3.88 -6.81 4.19
CA CYS A 209 5.18 -6.21 3.82
C CYS A 209 6.24 -7.29 3.48
N TRP A 210 6.28 -8.41 4.20
CA TRP A 210 7.14 -9.54 3.86
C TRP A 210 6.77 -10.20 2.54
N LEU A 211 5.48 -10.28 2.21
CA LEU A 211 5.03 -10.76 0.90
C LEU A 211 5.49 -9.82 -0.23
N ALA A 212 5.36 -8.50 -0.05
CA ALA A 212 5.88 -7.53 -1.01
C ALA A 212 7.41 -7.66 -1.17
N TYR A 213 8.14 -7.75 -0.05
CA TYR A 213 9.59 -8.01 -0.05
C TYR A 213 9.93 -9.33 -0.75
N ARG A 214 9.17 -10.38 -0.51
CA ARG A 214 9.33 -11.67 -1.19
C ARG A 214 9.12 -11.56 -2.71
N TRP A 215 8.14 -10.79 -3.16
CA TRP A 215 7.96 -10.51 -4.58
C TRP A 215 9.17 -9.80 -5.20
N LEU A 216 9.76 -8.82 -4.52
CA LEU A 216 10.99 -8.17 -4.98
C LEU A 216 12.12 -9.19 -5.13
N LEU A 217 12.34 -10.06 -4.15
CA LEU A 217 13.36 -11.11 -4.21
C LEU A 217 13.17 -12.03 -5.42
N GLU A 218 11.96 -12.54 -5.62
CA GLU A 218 11.65 -13.52 -6.66
C GLU A 218 11.67 -12.93 -8.07
N ILE A 219 11.24 -11.69 -8.22
CA ILE A 219 11.16 -11.03 -9.52
C ILE A 219 12.52 -10.49 -9.96
N THR A 220 13.25 -9.82 -9.05
CA THR A 220 14.48 -9.11 -9.40
C THR A 220 15.70 -10.01 -9.38
N GLN A 221 15.70 -11.04 -8.53
CA GLN A 221 16.80 -11.97 -8.33
C GLN A 221 18.13 -11.29 -7.98
N VAL A 222 18.07 -10.10 -7.36
CA VAL A 222 19.25 -9.38 -6.88
C VAL A 222 19.96 -10.22 -5.81
N LYS A 223 21.27 -10.41 -5.94
CA LYS A 223 22.05 -11.26 -5.03
C LYS A 223 22.09 -10.74 -3.59
N SER A 224 22.14 -9.42 -3.43
CA SER A 224 22.17 -8.77 -2.12
C SER A 224 20.78 -8.49 -1.60
N SER A 225 20.25 -9.35 -0.76
CA SER A 225 18.94 -9.15 -0.11
C SER A 225 18.92 -7.96 0.85
N MET A 226 20.07 -7.60 1.43
CA MET A 226 20.19 -6.39 2.26
C MET A 226 20.06 -5.11 1.42
N LEU A 227 20.73 -5.05 0.25
CA LEU A 227 20.56 -3.93 -0.69
C LEU A 227 19.11 -3.82 -1.16
N LEU A 228 18.48 -4.94 -1.46
CA LEU A 228 17.08 -4.98 -1.87
C LEU A 228 16.16 -4.44 -0.78
N ALA A 229 16.34 -4.86 0.47
CA ALA A 229 15.56 -4.36 1.60
C ALA A 229 15.79 -2.86 1.83
N ALA A 230 17.05 -2.41 1.75
CA ALA A 230 17.39 -0.99 1.88
C ALA A 230 16.74 -0.14 0.79
N VAL A 231 16.78 -0.60 -0.48
CA VAL A 231 16.10 0.08 -1.59
C VAL A 231 14.58 0.07 -1.38
N PHE A 232 14.01 -1.04 -0.92
CA PHE A 232 12.56 -1.13 -0.68
C PHE A 232 12.09 -0.12 0.37
N VAL A 233 12.82 0.03 1.47
CA VAL A 233 12.48 0.99 2.53
C VAL A 233 12.74 2.44 2.09
N ALA A 234 13.85 2.68 1.38
CA ALA A 234 14.34 4.02 1.15
C ALA A 234 13.85 4.68 -0.17
N PHE A 235 13.16 3.94 -1.07
CA PHE A 235 12.80 4.46 -2.38
C PHE A 235 11.66 5.48 -2.31
N GLY A 236 11.88 6.66 -2.89
CA GLY A 236 10.88 7.73 -3.00
C GLY A 236 11.07 8.56 -4.26
N GLY A 237 10.11 9.43 -4.57
CA GLY A 237 10.19 10.40 -5.66
C GLY A 237 11.27 11.48 -5.43
N TRP A 238 11.52 12.29 -6.44
CA TRP A 238 12.37 13.49 -6.34
C TRP A 238 11.60 14.73 -5.88
N ASP A 239 10.46 14.53 -5.21
CA ASP A 239 9.59 15.62 -4.75
C ASP A 239 10.33 16.65 -3.93
N ILE A 240 11.31 16.19 -3.13
CA ILE A 240 12.19 17.08 -2.37
C ILE A 240 12.91 18.11 -3.25
N ALA A 241 13.35 17.75 -4.46
CA ALA A 241 14.00 18.69 -5.37
C ALA A 241 13.00 19.70 -5.93
N GLY A 242 11.79 19.25 -6.23
CA GLY A 242 10.67 20.11 -6.62
C GLY A 242 10.33 21.10 -5.50
N SER A 243 10.23 20.61 -4.26
CA SER A 243 9.97 21.43 -3.06
C SER A 243 11.00 22.51 -2.87
N PHE A 244 12.25 22.13 -2.94
CA PHE A 244 13.36 23.04 -2.78
C PHE A 244 13.30 24.19 -3.81
N LEU A 245 13.00 23.88 -5.08
CA LEU A 245 12.83 24.88 -6.13
C LEU A 245 11.65 25.82 -5.87
N ILE A 246 10.53 25.29 -5.37
CA ILE A 246 9.35 26.09 -5.01
C ILE A 246 9.66 27.02 -3.83
N CYS A 247 10.36 26.52 -2.80
CA CYS A 247 10.77 27.35 -1.68
C CYS A 247 11.70 28.49 -2.12
N ILE A 248 12.67 28.21 -3.01
CA ILE A 248 13.53 29.26 -3.60
C ILE A 248 12.66 30.31 -4.32
N LYS A 249 11.70 29.86 -5.13
CA LYS A 249 10.82 30.78 -5.85
C LYS A 249 9.98 31.62 -4.89
N ALA A 250 9.39 31.04 -3.87
CA ALA A 250 8.61 31.77 -2.86
C ALA A 250 9.45 32.83 -2.12
N CYS A 251 10.70 32.51 -1.79
CA CYS A 251 11.64 33.48 -1.23
C CYS A 251 11.94 34.63 -2.21
N GLN A 252 12.15 34.32 -3.49
CA GLN A 252 12.38 35.35 -4.52
C GLN A 252 11.16 36.25 -4.72
N ASP A 253 9.95 35.67 -4.77
CA ASP A 253 8.70 36.42 -4.87
C ASP A 253 8.51 37.36 -3.64
N SER A 254 9.13 37.04 -2.51
CA SER A 254 9.21 37.87 -1.29
C SER A 254 10.39 38.86 -1.27
N GLY A 255 11.13 38.98 -2.36
CA GLY A 255 12.25 39.90 -2.51
C GLY A 255 13.59 39.40 -1.96
N VAL A 256 13.72 38.12 -1.62
CA VAL A 256 14.97 37.49 -1.15
C VAL A 256 15.74 36.95 -2.36
N ASP A 257 17.04 37.23 -2.46
CA ASP A 257 17.86 36.67 -3.54
C ASP A 257 18.11 35.18 -3.38
N ILE A 258 18.57 34.48 -4.45
CA ILE A 258 18.73 33.01 -4.48
C ILE A 258 19.68 32.52 -3.37
N ALA A 259 20.81 33.21 -3.13
CA ALA A 259 21.81 32.76 -2.16
C ALA A 259 21.27 32.83 -0.73
N ASN A 260 20.58 33.92 -0.41
CA ASN A 260 19.93 34.11 0.88
C ASN A 260 18.70 33.17 1.02
N SER A 261 17.97 32.91 -0.05
CA SER A 261 16.87 31.91 -0.04
C SER A 261 17.37 30.52 0.37
N ILE A 262 18.47 30.05 -0.21
CA ILE A 262 19.10 28.77 0.16
C ILE A 262 19.51 28.78 1.63
N SER A 263 20.11 29.85 2.11
CA SER A 263 20.50 30.00 3.53
C SER A 263 19.30 29.96 4.46
N VAL A 264 18.21 30.65 4.13
CA VAL A 264 16.96 30.66 4.91
C VAL A 264 16.34 29.29 4.98
N ILE A 265 16.26 28.58 3.85
CA ILE A 265 15.69 27.21 3.80
C ILE A 265 16.55 26.25 4.63
N LEU A 266 17.88 26.30 4.52
CA LEU A 266 18.78 25.38 5.25
C LEU A 266 18.92 25.71 6.75
N SER A 267 18.74 26.97 7.14
CA SER A 267 18.84 27.40 8.54
C SER A 267 17.54 27.20 9.33
N ASN A 268 16.44 26.88 8.67
CA ASN A 268 15.14 26.70 9.30
C ASN A 268 14.66 25.26 9.13
N PRO A 269 15.10 24.34 10.01
CA PRO A 269 14.79 22.92 9.89
C PRO A 269 13.28 22.62 9.94
N ASP A 270 12.49 23.45 10.63
CA ASP A 270 11.03 23.31 10.68
C ASP A 270 10.39 23.59 9.31
N VAL A 271 10.93 24.54 8.56
CA VAL A 271 10.53 24.83 7.18
C VAL A 271 11.00 23.74 6.23
N SER A 272 12.21 23.22 6.41
CA SER A 272 12.80 22.27 5.47
C SER A 272 12.32 20.84 5.66
N LEU A 273 11.99 20.39 6.87
CA LEU A 273 11.70 19.00 7.17
C LEU A 273 10.20 18.68 7.21
N THR A 274 9.37 19.57 7.74
CA THR A 274 7.90 19.40 7.71
C THR A 274 7.31 19.64 6.33
N TRP A 275 7.95 20.44 5.50
CA TRP A 275 7.52 20.76 4.15
C TRP A 275 7.86 19.68 3.12
N ILE A 276 8.88 18.88 3.39
CA ILE A 276 9.35 17.84 2.49
C ILE A 276 8.31 16.71 2.33
N ASP A 277 7.51 16.45 3.33
CA ASP A 277 6.70 15.24 3.39
C ASP A 277 5.17 15.45 3.34
N SER A 278 4.66 16.63 3.65
CA SER A 278 3.22 16.83 3.76
C SER A 278 2.67 18.08 3.07
N GLU A 279 3.49 19.04 2.69
CA GLU A 279 2.98 20.34 2.33
C GLU A 279 3.34 20.86 0.93
N LEU A 280 4.08 20.13 0.13
CA LEU A 280 4.29 20.53 -1.26
C LEU A 280 2.98 20.71 -2.00
N GLY A 281 2.03 19.86 -1.72
CA GLY A 281 0.69 20.01 -2.19
C GLY A 281 -0.06 21.19 -1.57
N ARG A 282 0.27 21.59 -0.33
CA ARG A 282 -0.43 22.68 0.37
C ARG A 282 0.14 24.05 0.10
N ILE A 283 1.43 24.18 -0.18
CA ILE A 283 2.03 25.48 -0.56
C ILE A 283 1.59 25.92 -1.93
N LEU A 284 1.26 24.97 -2.78
CA LEU A 284 0.52 25.23 -4.00
C LEU A 284 -0.99 25.33 -3.73
N GLU A 285 -1.42 25.78 -2.54
CA GLU A 285 -2.84 26.07 -2.22
C GLU A 285 -3.52 27.05 -3.20
N THR A 286 -2.77 27.52 -4.12
CA THR A 286 -3.30 28.03 -5.38
C THR A 286 -3.50 26.84 -6.30
N SER A 287 -4.72 26.55 -6.70
CA SER A 287 -5.24 25.85 -7.90
C SER A 287 -4.46 24.67 -8.56
N TYR A 288 -3.19 24.44 -8.26
CA TYR A 288 -2.27 23.56 -9.00
C TYR A 288 -1.91 22.24 -8.31
N PHE A 289 -2.72 21.73 -7.39
CA PHE A 289 -2.42 20.49 -6.68
C PHE A 289 -2.56 19.26 -7.60
N PHE A 290 -1.44 18.70 -8.03
CA PHE A 290 -1.40 17.50 -8.88
C PHE A 290 -1.40 16.19 -8.09
N GLY A 291 -1.21 16.21 -6.80
CA GLY A 291 -0.99 15.04 -5.95
C GLY A 291 0.44 14.97 -5.44
N ASP A 292 0.84 13.80 -4.95
CA ASP A 292 2.16 13.54 -4.39
C ASP A 292 2.70 12.18 -4.87
N PHE A 293 4.02 12.07 -5.09
CA PHE A 293 4.71 10.82 -5.41
C PHE A 293 5.38 10.28 -4.15
N VAL A 294 4.56 9.87 -3.22
CA VAL A 294 4.97 9.45 -1.87
C VAL A 294 6.04 8.37 -1.90
N SER A 295 7.04 8.47 -1.02
CA SER A 295 7.99 7.38 -0.81
C SER A 295 7.28 6.12 -0.33
N LEU A 296 7.89 4.94 -0.53
CA LEU A 296 7.30 3.69 -0.06
C LEU A 296 7.14 3.69 1.47
N THR A 297 8.05 4.34 2.19
CA THR A 297 7.94 4.53 3.65
C THR A 297 6.76 5.42 4.01
N ASN A 298 6.63 6.58 3.39
CA ASN A 298 5.51 7.47 3.65
C ASN A 298 4.17 6.79 3.31
N SER A 299 4.08 6.14 2.16
CA SER A 299 2.90 5.37 1.76
C SER A 299 2.49 4.31 2.80
N LEU A 300 3.46 3.60 3.39
CA LEU A 300 3.21 2.61 4.43
C LEU A 300 2.75 3.26 5.73
N PHE A 301 3.37 4.39 6.12
CA PHE A 301 3.08 5.05 7.39
C PHE A 301 1.74 5.79 7.39
N TRP A 302 1.25 6.21 6.23
CA TRP A 302 -0.05 6.89 6.10
C TRP A 302 -1.20 5.95 5.74
N ALA A 303 -0.99 5.03 4.80
CA ALA A 303 -2.07 4.23 4.23
C ALA A 303 -1.68 2.75 4.03
N PRO A 304 -1.29 2.01 5.08
CA PRO A 304 -0.81 0.63 4.98
C PRO A 304 -1.78 -0.30 4.25
N HIS A 305 -3.08 -0.11 4.46
CA HIS A 305 -4.16 -0.89 3.89
C HIS A 305 -4.20 -0.87 2.35
N GLN A 306 -3.91 0.27 1.73
CA GLN A 306 -3.89 0.42 0.28
C GLN A 306 -2.51 0.08 -0.30
N THR A 307 -1.48 0.57 0.36
CA THR A 307 -0.09 0.46 -0.05
C THR A 307 0.35 -0.99 -0.23
N ILE A 308 0.16 -1.81 0.78
CA ILE A 308 0.61 -3.21 0.76
C ILE A 308 -0.17 -4.02 -0.28
N ALA A 309 -1.49 -3.84 -0.35
CA ALA A 309 -2.32 -4.50 -1.35
C ALA A 309 -1.90 -4.09 -2.78
N GLY A 310 -1.57 -2.81 -2.98
CA GLY A 310 -1.04 -2.28 -4.23
C GLY A 310 0.31 -2.88 -4.62
N TRP A 311 1.24 -3.05 -3.68
CA TRP A 311 2.52 -3.70 -3.95
C TRP A 311 2.36 -5.17 -4.35
N ILE A 312 1.55 -5.91 -3.60
CA ILE A 312 1.30 -7.32 -3.86
C ILE A 312 0.64 -7.53 -5.22
N ILE A 313 -0.34 -6.69 -5.59
CA ILE A 313 -1.02 -6.84 -6.87
C ILE A 313 -0.10 -6.60 -8.07
N ILE A 314 0.86 -5.67 -7.97
CA ILE A 314 1.88 -5.45 -9.00
C ILE A 314 2.71 -6.73 -9.20
N GLY A 315 3.11 -7.40 -8.12
CA GLY A 315 3.81 -8.69 -8.20
C GLY A 315 2.99 -9.77 -8.91
N LEU A 316 1.71 -9.91 -8.52
CA LEU A 316 0.79 -10.87 -9.11
C LEU A 316 0.51 -10.60 -10.59
N LEU A 317 0.26 -9.35 -10.96
CA LEU A 317 0.01 -8.96 -12.36
C LEU A 317 1.23 -9.20 -13.24
N LEU A 318 2.43 -8.90 -12.74
CA LEU A 318 3.66 -9.17 -13.48
C LEU A 318 3.91 -10.68 -13.64
N ALA A 319 3.56 -11.51 -12.65
CA ALA A 319 3.61 -12.95 -12.77
C ALA A 319 2.65 -13.46 -13.86
N ILE A 320 1.38 -13.01 -13.84
CA ILE A 320 0.39 -13.32 -14.88
C ILE A 320 0.91 -12.92 -16.27
N TRP A 321 1.49 -11.73 -16.38
CA TRP A 321 2.03 -11.23 -17.65
C TRP A 321 3.14 -12.12 -18.21
N ARG A 322 4.10 -12.49 -17.35
CA ARG A 322 5.24 -13.33 -17.75
C ARG A 322 4.85 -14.74 -18.15
N ASP A 323 3.87 -15.31 -17.44
CA ASP A 323 3.43 -16.69 -17.65
C ASP A 323 2.37 -16.82 -18.76
N ASN A 324 1.86 -15.69 -19.28
CA ASN A 324 0.75 -15.65 -20.25
C ASN A 324 -0.49 -16.45 -19.77
N ASN A 325 -0.76 -16.43 -18.47
CA ASN A 325 -1.89 -17.14 -17.86
C ASN A 325 -2.99 -16.16 -17.45
N PHE A 326 -3.89 -15.85 -18.36
CA PHE A 326 -4.93 -14.83 -18.20
C PHE A 326 -6.23 -15.33 -17.59
N LYS A 327 -6.32 -16.64 -17.25
CA LYS A 327 -7.55 -17.27 -16.74
C LYS A 327 -8.04 -16.67 -15.42
N GLN A 328 -7.18 -16.00 -14.66
CA GLN A 328 -7.48 -15.45 -13.34
C GLN A 328 -7.23 -13.95 -13.21
N ILE A 329 -6.90 -13.25 -14.30
CA ILE A 329 -6.45 -11.85 -14.23
C ILE A 329 -7.51 -10.92 -13.63
N ILE A 330 -8.78 -11.06 -14.03
CA ILE A 330 -9.89 -10.23 -13.53
C ILE A 330 -10.17 -10.58 -12.07
N PHE A 331 -10.16 -11.86 -11.71
CA PHE A 331 -10.37 -12.29 -10.32
C PHE A 331 -9.26 -11.78 -9.40
N VAL A 332 -7.99 -12.00 -9.77
CA VAL A 332 -6.85 -11.51 -8.99
C VAL A 332 -6.93 -9.99 -8.81
N TYR A 333 -7.22 -9.27 -9.87
CA TYR A 333 -7.34 -7.81 -9.82
C TYR A 333 -8.53 -7.36 -8.96
N SER A 334 -9.65 -8.05 -9.03
CA SER A 334 -10.86 -7.73 -8.25
C SER A 334 -10.68 -7.90 -6.73
N LEU A 335 -9.68 -8.69 -6.28
CA LEU A 335 -9.38 -8.84 -4.85
C LEU A 335 -8.99 -7.51 -4.19
N LEU A 336 -8.52 -6.53 -4.97
CA LEU A 336 -8.29 -5.17 -4.46
C LEU A 336 -9.57 -4.43 -4.07
N ALA A 337 -10.75 -4.87 -4.53
CA ALA A 337 -11.97 -4.10 -4.38
C ALA A 337 -12.28 -3.75 -2.93
N LEU A 338 -12.08 -4.67 -2.00
CA LEU A 338 -12.31 -4.45 -0.57
C LEU A 338 -11.14 -3.74 0.14
N TRP A 339 -9.96 -3.69 -0.49
CA TRP A 339 -8.75 -3.09 0.08
C TRP A 339 -8.56 -1.64 -0.34
N ALA A 340 -8.72 -1.35 -1.62
CA ALA A 340 -8.29 -0.09 -2.21
C ALA A 340 -9.04 0.22 -3.51
N PRO A 341 -10.28 0.70 -3.46
CA PRO A 341 -11.07 0.98 -4.66
C PRO A 341 -10.41 2.02 -5.57
N MET A 342 -9.70 3.01 -5.02
CA MET A 342 -8.96 4.00 -5.83
C MET A 342 -7.81 3.36 -6.61
N ILE A 343 -7.15 2.34 -6.05
CA ILE A 343 -6.09 1.61 -6.78
C ILE A 343 -6.67 0.81 -7.93
N ILE A 344 -7.85 0.20 -7.78
CA ILE A 344 -8.54 -0.45 -8.91
C ILE A 344 -8.78 0.54 -10.05
N LEU A 345 -9.28 1.72 -9.75
CA LEU A 345 -9.54 2.72 -10.80
C LEU A 345 -8.27 3.15 -11.51
N GLY A 346 -7.19 3.38 -10.78
CA GLY A 346 -5.94 3.86 -11.37
C GLY A 346 -5.12 2.78 -12.07
N LEU A 347 -5.02 1.58 -11.52
CA LEU A 347 -4.24 0.49 -12.11
C LEU A 347 -4.98 -0.31 -13.19
N VAL A 348 -6.22 0.04 -13.56
CA VAL A 348 -7.00 -0.67 -14.60
C VAL A 348 -6.26 -0.78 -15.93
N ILE A 349 -5.35 0.13 -16.20
CA ILE A 349 -4.50 0.12 -17.41
C ILE A 349 -3.65 -1.15 -17.48
N PHE A 350 -3.18 -1.69 -16.34
CA PHE A 350 -2.36 -2.90 -16.30
C PHE A 350 -3.07 -4.13 -16.85
N PRO A 351 -4.22 -4.58 -16.29
CA PRO A 351 -4.92 -5.74 -16.85
C PRO A 351 -5.36 -5.49 -18.29
N LEU A 352 -5.71 -4.28 -18.70
CA LEU A 352 -6.05 -3.95 -20.07
C LEU A 352 -4.85 -4.17 -21.01
N VAL A 353 -3.69 -3.61 -20.70
CA VAL A 353 -2.47 -3.78 -21.53
C VAL A 353 -2.04 -5.25 -21.57
N ILE A 354 -2.10 -5.96 -20.45
CA ILE A 354 -1.77 -7.39 -20.38
C ILE A 354 -2.70 -8.20 -21.30
N ILE A 355 -4.01 -7.95 -21.24
CA ILE A 355 -4.99 -8.63 -22.11
C ILE A 355 -4.77 -8.27 -23.59
N MET A 356 -4.53 -7.01 -23.90
CA MET A 356 -4.26 -6.56 -25.28
C MET A 356 -3.01 -7.21 -25.85
N GLN A 357 -1.94 -7.31 -25.08
CA GLN A 357 -0.71 -7.99 -25.53
C GLN A 357 -0.89 -9.51 -25.67
N GLY A 358 -1.72 -10.12 -24.84
CA GLY A 358 -2.07 -11.54 -24.93
C GLY A 358 -2.97 -11.90 -26.13
N ARG A 359 -3.58 -10.89 -26.79
CA ARG A 359 -4.40 -11.02 -28.00
C ARG A 359 -5.50 -12.09 -27.86
N MET A 360 -5.66 -12.94 -28.87
CA MET A 360 -6.69 -14.00 -28.91
C MET A 360 -6.56 -15.01 -27.76
N LEU A 361 -5.35 -15.29 -27.27
CA LEU A 361 -5.16 -16.19 -26.12
C LEU A 361 -5.77 -15.59 -24.86
N ALA A 362 -5.48 -14.31 -24.58
CA ALA A 362 -6.03 -13.63 -23.42
C ALA A 362 -7.57 -13.54 -23.51
N MET A 363 -8.13 -13.22 -24.67
CA MET A 363 -9.60 -13.15 -24.83
C MET A 363 -10.28 -14.49 -24.56
N ARG A 364 -9.72 -15.61 -25.07
CA ARG A 364 -10.26 -16.96 -24.82
C ARG A 364 -10.15 -17.34 -23.34
N GLN A 365 -9.03 -17.02 -22.70
CA GLN A 365 -8.80 -17.32 -21.29
C GLN A 365 -9.58 -16.40 -20.34
N ALA A 366 -9.88 -15.17 -20.75
CA ALA A 366 -10.65 -14.23 -19.95
C ALA A 366 -12.08 -14.72 -19.66
N ALA A 367 -12.65 -15.58 -20.49
CA ALA A 367 -13.95 -16.21 -20.27
C ALA A 367 -13.91 -17.41 -19.30
N SER A 368 -12.99 -17.40 -18.35
CA SER A 368 -12.87 -18.45 -17.31
C SER A 368 -13.88 -18.27 -16.18
N PHE A 369 -14.11 -19.35 -15.43
CA PHE A 369 -14.94 -19.32 -14.21
C PHE A 369 -14.38 -18.30 -13.19
N GLU A 370 -13.07 -18.28 -13.00
CA GLU A 370 -12.39 -17.39 -12.07
C GLU A 370 -12.64 -15.92 -12.41
N ASN A 371 -12.60 -15.58 -13.68
CA ASN A 371 -12.81 -14.21 -14.11
C ASN A 371 -14.28 -13.79 -14.10
N ILE A 372 -15.19 -14.66 -14.55
CA ILE A 372 -16.62 -14.33 -14.67
C ILE A 372 -17.32 -14.47 -13.32
N ALA A 373 -17.40 -15.69 -12.78
CA ALA A 373 -18.12 -15.97 -11.53
C ALA A 373 -17.33 -15.46 -10.29
N GLY A 374 -16.00 -15.46 -10.35
CA GLY A 374 -15.15 -14.83 -9.35
C GLY A 374 -15.10 -13.32 -9.55
N GLY A 375 -14.28 -12.86 -10.48
CA GLY A 375 -13.86 -11.48 -10.60
C GLY A 375 -14.96 -10.46 -10.93
N LEU A 376 -15.73 -10.69 -11.99
CA LEU A 376 -16.80 -9.76 -12.37
C LEU A 376 -17.91 -9.67 -11.32
N MET A 377 -18.22 -10.78 -10.64
CA MET A 377 -19.20 -10.78 -9.56
C MET A 377 -18.67 -10.01 -8.33
N VAL A 378 -17.37 -10.14 -7.98
CA VAL A 378 -16.76 -9.30 -6.94
C VAL A 378 -16.88 -7.82 -7.30
N VAL A 379 -16.48 -7.44 -8.53
CA VAL A 379 -16.58 -6.05 -8.99
C VAL A 379 -18.01 -5.53 -8.95
N PHE A 380 -18.98 -6.34 -9.34
CA PHE A 380 -20.40 -5.97 -9.32
C PHE A 380 -20.92 -5.73 -7.90
N VAL A 381 -20.72 -6.70 -6.99
CA VAL A 381 -21.17 -6.58 -5.60
C VAL A 381 -20.48 -5.42 -4.87
N MET A 382 -19.16 -5.30 -5.03
CA MET A 382 -18.40 -4.21 -4.40
C MET A 382 -18.69 -2.86 -5.04
N GLY A 383 -18.97 -2.83 -6.34
CA GLY A 383 -19.42 -1.61 -7.03
C GLY A 383 -20.74 -1.08 -6.42
N LEU A 384 -21.73 -1.94 -6.25
CA LEU A 384 -22.99 -1.56 -5.59
C LEU A 384 -22.79 -1.17 -4.11
N TYR A 385 -21.87 -1.85 -3.41
CA TYR A 385 -21.51 -1.49 -2.04
C TYR A 385 -20.96 -0.07 -1.96
N TYR A 386 -19.98 0.30 -2.80
CA TYR A 386 -19.43 1.66 -2.81
C TYR A 386 -20.39 2.71 -3.37
N LEU A 387 -21.28 2.35 -4.30
CA LEU A 387 -22.34 3.25 -4.76
C LEU A 387 -23.37 3.58 -3.67
N SER A 388 -23.38 2.85 -2.55
CA SER A 388 -24.20 3.19 -1.38
C SER A 388 -23.61 4.31 -0.53
N ALA A 389 -22.32 4.69 -0.72
CA ALA A 389 -21.69 5.78 0.00
C ALA A 389 -22.38 7.11 -0.27
N THR A 390 -22.59 7.90 0.80
CA THR A 390 -23.22 9.24 0.69
C THR A 390 -22.23 10.33 0.29
N ALA A 391 -20.93 10.07 0.46
CA ALA A 391 -19.82 11.00 0.19
C ALA A 391 -19.32 10.99 -1.27
N LEU A 392 -20.13 10.59 -2.24
CA LEU A 392 -19.72 10.50 -3.67
C LEU A 392 -19.53 11.85 -4.39
N THR A 393 -19.64 12.97 -3.70
CA THR A 393 -19.59 14.32 -4.28
C THR A 393 -18.17 14.91 -4.35
N ASN A 394 -17.13 14.08 -4.46
CA ASN A 394 -15.77 14.60 -4.60
C ASN A 394 -15.59 15.30 -5.96
N PRO A 395 -15.02 16.51 -6.00
CA PRO A 395 -14.78 17.21 -7.25
C PRO A 395 -13.84 16.38 -8.14
N MET A 396 -14.23 16.19 -9.39
CA MET A 396 -13.43 15.52 -10.42
C MET A 396 -13.23 16.47 -11.59
N GLY A 397 -12.00 16.56 -12.09
CA GLY A 397 -11.65 17.43 -13.20
C GLY A 397 -10.39 16.98 -13.93
N PHE A 398 -10.09 17.70 -15.00
CA PHE A 398 -8.81 17.54 -15.71
C PHE A 398 -7.94 18.77 -15.46
N VAL A 399 -6.73 18.53 -14.99
CA VAL A 399 -5.77 19.56 -14.59
C VAL A 399 -5.49 20.57 -15.73
N PHE A 400 -5.53 20.16 -17.00
CA PHE A 400 -5.28 21.04 -18.14
C PHE A 400 -6.33 22.14 -18.34
N PHE A 401 -7.59 21.86 -17.98
CA PHE A 401 -8.67 22.79 -18.28
C PHE A 401 -8.77 23.93 -17.27
N ASP A 402 -8.28 23.69 -16.06
CA ASP A 402 -8.40 24.65 -14.97
C ASP A 402 -7.33 25.76 -15.07
N GLU A 403 -6.14 25.48 -15.62
CA GLU A 403 -4.95 26.32 -15.46
C GLU A 403 -4.21 26.70 -16.78
N GLY A 404 -4.74 26.25 -17.91
CA GLY A 404 -4.16 26.58 -19.20
C GLY A 404 -2.70 26.12 -19.38
N TYR A 405 -1.90 26.85 -20.16
CA TYR A 405 -0.52 26.45 -20.50
C TYR A 405 0.43 26.42 -19.28
N LYS A 406 0.19 27.25 -18.26
CA LYS A 406 1.01 27.24 -17.04
C LYS A 406 0.80 25.94 -16.26
N GLY A 407 -0.45 25.51 -16.14
CA GLY A 407 -0.76 24.22 -15.54
C GLY A 407 -0.09 23.05 -16.26
N PHE A 408 0.02 23.10 -17.58
CA PHE A 408 0.71 22.08 -18.34
C PHE A 408 2.22 22.04 -18.05
N ILE A 409 2.89 23.21 -17.94
CA ILE A 409 4.30 23.26 -17.57
C ILE A 409 4.54 22.68 -16.17
N TRP A 410 3.69 23.05 -15.22
CA TRP A 410 3.77 22.51 -13.87
C TRP A 410 3.52 21.01 -13.83
N LEU A 411 2.55 20.51 -14.60
CA LEU A 411 2.31 19.08 -14.73
C LEU A 411 3.53 18.32 -15.26
N LEU A 412 4.21 18.86 -16.27
CA LEU A 412 5.44 18.26 -16.78
C LEU A 412 6.56 18.27 -15.71
N ALA A 413 6.74 19.38 -15.00
CA ALA A 413 7.72 19.49 -13.94
C ALA A 413 7.42 18.51 -12.79
N PHE A 414 6.16 18.41 -12.36
CA PHE A 414 5.69 17.47 -11.35
C PHE A 414 6.01 16.02 -11.76
N ASN A 415 5.63 15.61 -12.97
CA ASN A 415 5.94 14.27 -13.46
C ASN A 415 7.43 14.02 -13.61
N PHE A 416 8.19 15.03 -14.06
CA PHE A 416 9.65 14.91 -14.21
C PHE A 416 10.32 14.65 -12.85
N PHE A 417 10.04 15.46 -11.84
CA PHE A 417 10.63 15.30 -10.50
C PHE A 417 10.05 14.09 -9.75
N GLY A 418 8.79 13.76 -9.89
CA GLY A 418 8.19 12.62 -9.20
C GLY A 418 8.77 11.28 -9.64
N TRP A 419 8.70 10.99 -10.94
CA TRP A 419 9.09 9.68 -11.50
C TRP A 419 9.92 9.77 -12.79
N GLY A 420 9.87 10.89 -13.49
CA GLY A 420 10.53 11.07 -14.79
C GLY A 420 12.03 10.89 -14.73
N VAL A 421 12.69 11.44 -13.71
CA VAL A 421 14.15 11.30 -13.50
C VAL A 421 14.54 9.82 -13.45
N TYR A 422 13.78 8.98 -12.75
CA TYR A 422 14.00 7.53 -12.74
C TYR A 422 13.78 6.93 -14.11
N SER A 423 12.68 7.28 -14.76
CA SER A 423 12.33 6.70 -16.07
C SER A 423 13.38 7.02 -17.13
N PHE A 424 13.87 8.24 -17.20
CA PHE A 424 14.97 8.60 -18.11
C PHE A 424 16.27 7.85 -17.79
N SER A 425 16.61 7.74 -16.50
CA SER A 425 17.83 7.05 -16.06
C SER A 425 17.78 5.54 -16.30
N LEU A 426 16.61 4.92 -16.18
CA LEU A 426 16.39 3.47 -16.36
C LEU A 426 16.20 3.07 -17.82
N TYR A 427 15.73 3.97 -18.67
CA TYR A 427 15.41 3.70 -20.08
C TYR A 427 16.53 3.00 -20.86
N PRO A 428 17.83 3.38 -20.74
CA PRO A 428 18.93 2.70 -21.45
C PRO A 428 19.07 1.22 -21.08
N CYS A 429 18.70 0.83 -19.86
CA CYS A 429 18.68 -0.56 -19.40
C CYS A 429 17.43 -1.27 -19.91
N VAL A 430 16.26 -0.65 -19.74
CA VAL A 430 14.96 -1.20 -20.16
C VAL A 430 14.93 -1.49 -21.65
N LYS A 431 15.51 -0.63 -22.49
CA LYS A 431 15.62 -0.85 -23.95
C LYS A 431 16.28 -2.18 -24.32
N LYS A 432 17.10 -2.75 -23.43
CA LYS A 432 17.82 -4.02 -23.64
C LYS A 432 17.12 -5.23 -23.04
N MET A 433 16.05 -5.03 -22.28
CA MET A 433 15.24 -6.08 -21.68
C MET A 433 14.27 -6.68 -22.71
N ASP A 434 13.60 -7.78 -22.33
CA ASP A 434 12.57 -8.41 -23.15
C ASP A 434 11.28 -7.57 -23.25
N SER A 435 10.32 -8.05 -24.05
CA SER A 435 9.07 -7.34 -24.32
C SER A 435 8.18 -7.14 -23.10
N VAL A 436 8.19 -8.08 -22.15
CA VAL A 436 7.37 -8.00 -20.91
C VAL A 436 7.90 -6.87 -20.05
N TRP A 437 9.22 -6.78 -19.84
CA TRP A 437 9.82 -5.71 -19.04
C TRP A 437 9.64 -4.33 -19.68
N LYS A 438 9.76 -4.24 -21.01
CA LYS A 438 9.45 -3.00 -21.74
C LYS A 438 8.00 -2.60 -21.57
N GLY A 439 7.08 -3.55 -21.78
CA GLY A 439 5.65 -3.34 -21.61
C GLY A 439 5.31 -2.89 -20.20
N PHE A 440 5.86 -3.55 -19.21
CA PHE A 440 5.66 -3.22 -17.80
C PHE A 440 6.13 -1.80 -17.46
N PHE A 441 7.35 -1.44 -17.89
CA PHE A 441 7.89 -0.11 -17.70
C PHE A 441 7.04 0.98 -18.39
N TYR A 442 6.68 0.78 -19.65
CA TYR A 442 5.86 1.77 -20.35
C TYR A 442 4.46 1.91 -19.77
N THR A 443 3.89 0.80 -19.26
CA THR A 443 2.60 0.84 -18.57
C THR A 443 2.69 1.65 -17.28
N ILE A 444 3.75 1.50 -16.49
CA ILE A 444 4.00 2.33 -15.31
C ILE A 444 4.06 3.80 -15.70
N CYS A 445 4.90 4.17 -16.67
CA CYS A 445 5.06 5.56 -17.10
C CYS A 445 3.77 6.17 -17.64
N ALA A 446 3.04 5.43 -18.48
CA ALA A 446 1.77 5.87 -19.02
C ALA A 446 0.71 6.05 -17.92
N THR A 447 0.64 5.13 -16.96
CA THR A 447 -0.30 5.20 -15.84
C THR A 447 0.00 6.41 -14.95
N PHE A 448 1.25 6.66 -14.59
CA PHE A 448 1.66 7.85 -13.86
C PHE A 448 1.21 9.13 -14.56
N PHE A 449 1.51 9.24 -15.84
CA PHE A 449 1.17 10.43 -16.62
C PHE A 449 -0.35 10.63 -16.72
N ILE A 450 -1.11 9.58 -17.04
CA ILE A 450 -2.58 9.65 -17.16
C ILE A 450 -3.21 10.06 -15.83
N LEU A 451 -2.78 9.47 -14.72
CA LEU A 451 -3.34 9.77 -13.40
C LEU A 451 -3.01 11.19 -12.94
N SER A 452 -1.84 11.71 -13.28
CA SER A 452 -1.48 13.10 -12.95
C SER A 452 -2.29 14.14 -13.74
N CYS A 453 -2.90 13.73 -14.85
CA CYS A 453 -3.80 14.61 -15.62
C CYS A 453 -5.21 14.69 -15.02
N ILE A 454 -5.59 13.77 -14.14
CA ILE A 454 -6.94 13.65 -13.57
C ILE A 454 -6.88 14.08 -12.11
N LYS A 455 -7.72 15.06 -11.75
CA LYS A 455 -7.91 15.47 -10.36
C LYS A 455 -9.13 14.76 -9.79
N TYR A 456 -8.98 14.13 -8.63
CA TYR A 456 -10.09 13.52 -7.90
C TYR A 456 -9.97 13.82 -6.40
N GLY A 457 -10.97 14.49 -5.86
CA GLY A 457 -10.96 14.99 -4.49
C GLY A 457 -10.09 16.23 -4.29
N SER A 458 -10.08 16.77 -3.08
CA SER A 458 -9.34 17.98 -2.73
C SER A 458 -7.83 17.79 -2.81
N TYR A 459 -7.35 16.57 -2.50
CA TYR A 459 -5.92 16.22 -2.44
C TYR A 459 -5.47 15.31 -3.58
N ASN A 460 -6.27 15.16 -4.64
CA ASN A 460 -6.04 14.23 -5.72
C ASN A 460 -5.73 12.79 -5.24
N ASP A 461 -6.63 12.26 -4.42
CA ASP A 461 -6.51 10.92 -3.83
C ASP A 461 -6.27 9.81 -4.85
N LEU A 462 -6.83 9.95 -6.07
CA LEU A 462 -6.60 8.98 -7.15
C LEU A 462 -5.10 8.86 -7.48
N MET A 463 -4.41 9.98 -7.65
CA MET A 463 -2.98 10.01 -7.94
C MET A 463 -2.16 9.54 -6.75
N ILE A 464 -2.39 10.10 -5.56
CA ILE A 464 -1.64 9.78 -4.34
C ILE A 464 -1.71 8.28 -4.03
N ARG A 465 -2.92 7.69 -4.04
CA ARG A 465 -3.09 6.27 -3.69
C ARG A 465 -2.48 5.33 -4.74
N ASN A 466 -2.46 5.73 -6.00
CA ASN A 466 -1.84 4.94 -7.07
C ASN A 466 -0.32 5.15 -7.19
N SER A 467 0.24 6.21 -6.63
CA SER A 467 1.69 6.41 -6.64
C SER A 467 2.43 5.27 -5.95
N ALA A 468 1.93 4.75 -4.82
CA ALA A 468 2.56 3.68 -4.06
C ALA A 468 2.79 2.37 -4.86
N PRO A 469 1.80 1.76 -5.52
CA PRO A 469 2.03 0.57 -6.35
C PRO A 469 2.87 0.86 -7.60
N LEU A 470 2.75 2.04 -8.20
CA LEU A 470 3.54 2.42 -9.37
C LEU A 470 5.02 2.63 -9.00
N MET A 471 5.30 3.28 -7.86
CA MET A 471 6.66 3.41 -7.32
C MET A 471 7.27 2.05 -6.99
N PHE A 472 6.48 1.12 -6.44
CA PHE A 472 6.93 -0.27 -6.25
C PHE A 472 7.29 -0.95 -7.57
N GLY A 473 6.51 -0.70 -8.63
CA GLY A 473 6.84 -1.14 -9.98
C GLY A 473 8.17 -0.56 -10.48
N LEU A 474 8.45 0.73 -10.22
CA LEU A 474 9.74 1.36 -10.53
C LEU A 474 10.88 0.74 -9.72
N VAL A 475 10.68 0.40 -8.45
CA VAL A 475 11.69 -0.33 -7.63
C VAL A 475 12.06 -1.66 -8.30
N ILE A 476 11.08 -2.40 -8.81
CA ILE A 476 11.34 -3.66 -9.53
C ILE A 476 12.26 -3.40 -10.75
N ILE A 477 11.92 -2.41 -11.57
CA ILE A 477 12.73 -2.05 -12.76
C ILE A 477 14.12 -1.54 -12.35
N PHE A 478 14.20 -0.72 -11.30
CA PHE A 478 15.44 -0.18 -10.76
C PHE A 478 16.39 -1.30 -10.33
N LEU A 479 15.92 -2.20 -9.47
CA LEU A 479 16.70 -3.35 -8.97
C LEU A 479 17.13 -4.26 -10.12
N LYS A 480 16.23 -4.53 -11.08
CA LYS A 480 16.53 -5.31 -12.28
C LYS A 480 17.59 -4.66 -13.15
N SER A 481 17.57 -3.33 -13.26
CA SER A 481 18.57 -2.54 -13.99
C SER A 481 19.93 -2.57 -13.30
N ILE A 482 19.97 -2.46 -11.96
CA ILE A 482 21.21 -2.59 -11.18
C ILE A 482 21.84 -3.99 -11.40
N ASP A 483 21.05 -5.05 -11.28
CA ASP A 483 21.53 -6.43 -11.51
C ASP A 483 22.08 -6.59 -12.93
N PHE A 484 21.35 -6.09 -13.93
CA PHE A 484 21.80 -6.10 -15.33
C PHE A 484 23.12 -5.37 -15.52
N LEU A 485 23.29 -4.18 -14.92
CA LEU A 485 24.51 -3.38 -15.07
C LEU A 485 25.71 -4.04 -14.37
N ILE A 486 25.52 -4.57 -13.16
CA ILE A 486 26.58 -5.28 -12.42
C ILE A 486 27.02 -6.54 -13.17
N SER A 487 26.07 -7.33 -13.67
CA SER A 487 26.33 -8.54 -14.43
C SER A 487 27.09 -8.29 -15.75
N ASN A 488 26.95 -7.08 -16.32
CA ASN A 488 27.66 -6.65 -17.52
C ASN A 488 28.91 -5.79 -17.22
N ASN A 489 29.45 -5.83 -16.00
CA ASN A 489 30.61 -5.05 -15.55
C ASN A 489 30.48 -3.52 -15.68
N LYS A 490 29.26 -2.98 -15.74
CA LYS A 490 28.98 -1.54 -15.84
C LYS A 490 28.78 -0.90 -14.46
N LYS A 491 29.73 -1.10 -13.56
CA LYS A 491 29.64 -0.66 -12.15
C LYS A 491 29.42 0.85 -12.01
N LEU A 492 30.05 1.68 -12.86
CA LEU A 492 29.88 3.14 -12.82
C LEU A 492 28.43 3.55 -13.16
N HIS A 493 27.79 2.89 -14.12
CA HIS A 493 26.37 3.17 -14.42
C HIS A 493 25.45 2.67 -13.31
N ALA A 494 25.78 1.56 -12.64
CA ALA A 494 25.04 1.11 -11.46
C ALA A 494 25.17 2.11 -10.30
N ALA A 495 26.37 2.64 -10.05
CA ALA A 495 26.60 3.70 -9.06
C ALA A 495 25.84 4.98 -9.40
N PHE A 496 25.76 5.35 -10.68
CA PHE A 496 24.96 6.49 -11.13
C PHE A 496 23.45 6.29 -10.83
N LEU A 497 22.90 5.09 -11.06
CA LEU A 497 21.50 4.82 -10.69
C LEU A 497 21.27 4.93 -9.17
N VAL A 498 22.22 4.44 -8.35
CA VAL A 498 22.14 4.61 -6.90
C VAL A 498 22.21 6.10 -6.51
N PHE A 499 23.07 6.88 -7.16
CA PHE A 499 23.13 8.32 -6.93
C PHE A 499 21.81 9.02 -7.29
N VAL A 500 21.17 8.63 -8.40
CA VAL A 500 19.84 9.14 -8.79
C VAL A 500 18.78 8.82 -7.73
N MET A 501 18.93 7.77 -6.94
CA MET A 501 17.99 7.41 -5.89
C MET A 501 18.12 8.30 -4.63
N LEU A 502 19.30 8.90 -4.38
CA LEU A 502 19.60 9.57 -3.10
C LEU A 502 18.60 10.67 -2.71
N PRO A 503 18.13 11.56 -3.59
CA PRO A 503 17.16 12.58 -3.18
C PRO A 503 15.86 11.98 -2.64
N GLY A 504 15.35 10.88 -3.25
CA GLY A 504 14.15 10.20 -2.80
C GLY A 504 14.30 9.48 -1.46
N VAL A 505 15.54 9.20 -1.02
CA VAL A 505 15.81 8.57 0.30
C VAL A 505 15.48 9.51 1.46
N ILE A 506 15.57 10.82 1.25
CA ILE A 506 15.42 11.82 2.31
C ILE A 506 14.03 11.75 2.94
N SER A 507 12.98 11.65 2.14
CA SER A 507 11.60 11.48 2.64
C SER A 507 11.48 10.26 3.58
N SER A 508 12.06 9.12 3.18
CA SER A 508 12.06 7.93 4.02
C SER A 508 12.83 8.11 5.33
N ILE A 509 13.98 8.80 5.30
CA ILE A 509 14.76 9.10 6.50
C ILE A 509 13.97 10.00 7.45
N VAL A 510 13.31 11.03 6.93
CA VAL A 510 12.50 11.96 7.73
C VAL A 510 11.36 11.22 8.43
N ASN A 511 10.60 10.38 7.69
CA ASN A 511 9.50 9.61 8.27
C ASN A 511 9.95 8.64 9.36
N VAL A 512 11.03 7.87 9.11
CA VAL A 512 11.62 6.96 10.10
C VAL A 512 12.15 7.74 11.30
N GLY A 513 12.84 8.85 11.07
CA GLY A 513 13.39 9.72 12.13
C GLY A 513 12.28 10.31 12.99
N SER A 514 11.21 10.82 12.36
CA SER A 514 10.04 11.35 13.08
C SER A 514 9.37 10.28 13.93
N SER A 515 9.21 9.06 13.38
CA SER A 515 8.61 7.95 14.13
C SER A 515 9.46 7.50 15.31
N LEU A 516 10.78 7.55 15.19
CA LEU A 516 11.69 7.26 16.30
C LEU A 516 11.65 8.34 17.38
N ALA A 517 11.62 9.62 16.97
CA ALA A 517 11.61 10.76 17.89
C ALA A 517 10.28 10.90 18.66
N ASN A 518 9.16 10.56 18.00
CA ASN A 518 7.83 10.71 18.54
C ASN A 518 7.15 9.33 18.77
N TYR A 519 7.95 8.34 19.13
CA TYR A 519 7.44 6.99 19.39
C TYR A 519 6.43 7.01 20.55
N GLU A 520 5.23 6.51 20.28
CA GLU A 520 4.15 6.40 21.26
C GLU A 520 3.32 5.16 20.95
N GLU A 521 3.01 4.40 21.99
CA GLU A 521 2.04 3.28 21.88
C GLU A 521 0.63 3.83 22.09
N ARG A 522 -0.25 3.70 21.10
CA ARG A 522 -1.63 4.20 21.18
C ARG A 522 -2.63 3.05 21.04
N ILE A 523 -3.72 3.17 21.79
CA ILE A 523 -4.90 2.33 21.68
C ILE A 523 -6.05 3.20 21.19
N PRO A 524 -6.83 2.75 20.20
CA PRO A 524 -8.00 3.50 19.74
C PRO A 524 -9.00 3.64 20.89
N GLY A 525 -9.68 4.76 20.95
CA GLY A 525 -10.60 5.08 22.02
C GLY A 525 -11.98 5.53 21.58
N GLU A 526 -12.24 5.70 20.26
CA GLU A 526 -13.50 6.25 19.78
C GLU A 526 -13.90 5.76 18.38
N SER A 527 -15.21 5.67 18.16
CA SER A 527 -15.80 5.35 16.84
C SER A 527 -15.39 6.36 15.77
N VAL A 528 -15.22 5.89 14.53
CA VAL A 528 -14.84 6.72 13.38
C VAL A 528 -15.82 7.88 13.14
N VAL A 529 -17.09 7.72 13.50
CA VAL A 529 -18.12 8.75 13.30
C VAL A 529 -18.00 9.94 14.27
N ASN A 530 -17.20 9.81 15.32
CA ASN A 530 -16.94 10.90 16.27
C ASN A 530 -15.84 11.86 15.78
N TYR A 531 -15.15 11.52 14.69
CA TYR A 531 -14.05 12.32 14.16
C TYR A 531 -14.49 13.18 12.97
N VAL A 532 -13.87 14.33 12.83
CA VAL A 532 -14.00 15.18 11.64
C VAL A 532 -13.59 14.39 10.41
N GLY A 533 -14.46 14.32 9.40
CA GLY A 533 -14.24 13.52 8.20
C GLY A 533 -14.76 12.08 8.26
N GLY A 534 -15.27 11.60 9.41
CA GLY A 534 -15.91 10.27 9.52
C GLY A 534 -17.11 10.09 8.58
N TRP A 535 -17.78 11.18 8.21
CA TRP A 535 -18.88 11.19 7.25
C TRP A 535 -18.54 10.57 5.89
N GLN A 536 -17.29 10.59 5.47
CA GLN A 536 -16.84 9.99 4.19
C GLN A 536 -16.95 8.46 4.16
N PHE A 537 -17.13 7.82 5.31
CA PHE A 537 -17.32 6.37 5.43
C PHE A 537 -18.78 5.96 5.62
N LEU A 538 -19.71 6.89 5.50
CA LEU A 538 -21.12 6.62 5.68
C LEU A 538 -21.81 6.31 4.36
N GLY A 539 -22.80 5.41 4.42
CA GLY A 539 -23.63 5.02 3.29
C GLY A 539 -25.11 4.96 3.64
N SER A 540 -25.94 5.06 2.59
CA SER A 540 -27.39 5.00 2.69
C SER A 540 -27.87 3.57 2.99
N THR A 541 -28.72 3.44 3.99
CA THR A 541 -29.44 2.19 4.30
C THR A 541 -30.54 1.86 3.29
N ASP A 542 -30.94 2.82 2.43
CA ASP A 542 -31.93 2.63 1.37
C ASP A 542 -31.33 2.30 0.00
N SER A 543 -30.02 2.08 -0.05
CA SER A 543 -29.30 1.82 -1.30
C SER A 543 -29.67 0.48 -1.94
N LEU A 544 -29.38 0.36 -3.24
CA LEU A 544 -29.60 -0.88 -4.00
C LEU A 544 -28.81 -2.04 -3.42
N TYR A 545 -27.58 -1.79 -2.95
CA TYR A 545 -26.79 -2.80 -2.25
C TYR A 545 -27.51 -3.37 -1.04
N VAL A 546 -28.04 -2.50 -0.17
CA VAL A 546 -28.73 -2.92 1.06
C VAL A 546 -29.99 -3.72 0.72
N ARG A 547 -30.76 -3.27 -0.28
CA ARG A 547 -32.00 -3.95 -0.69
C ARG A 547 -31.74 -5.35 -1.23
N ILE A 548 -30.65 -5.56 -1.99
CA ILE A 548 -30.37 -6.83 -2.67
C ILE A 548 -29.44 -7.72 -1.83
N PHE A 549 -28.30 -7.21 -1.39
CA PHE A 549 -27.19 -7.99 -0.89
C PHE A 549 -26.99 -7.93 0.63
N SER A 550 -27.19 -6.78 1.29
CA SER A 550 -26.85 -6.63 2.69
C SER A 550 -27.65 -7.55 3.60
N ALA A 551 -26.99 -8.16 4.57
CA ALA A 551 -27.65 -8.78 5.71
C ALA A 551 -28.58 -7.76 6.42
N PRO A 552 -29.57 -8.20 7.20
CA PRO A 552 -30.41 -7.28 7.98
C PRO A 552 -29.54 -6.35 8.83
N LEU A 553 -29.88 -5.07 8.83
CA LEU A 553 -29.17 -4.00 9.54
C LEU A 553 -29.67 -3.91 10.99
#